data_622a72655d5e5e88a98d8fe4c42334e9
#
_entry.id   622a72655d5e5e88a98d8fe4c42334e9
#
_cell.length_a   1.000
_cell.length_b   1.000
_cell.length_c   1.000
_cell.angle_alpha   90.00
_cell.angle_beta   90.00
_cell.angle_gamma   90.00
#
_symmetry.space_group_name_H-M   'P 1'
#
loop_
_entity.id
_entity.type
_entity.pdbx_description
1 polymer ?
#
loop_
_entity_poly.entity_id
_entity_poly.type
_entity_poly.pdbx_seq_one_letter_code
_entity_poly.pdbx_strand_id
1 'polypeptide(L)'
;VQHLEGGIVKELHARDGDLVKKGDPLIVLDESQLSAEYESTRNQLIVARYKEARLRAERDGLDAIPAVEMEGTDSARAGEALNGELQVFTARHNSLQGEISVNRERIEQMKQQIVGLNEMIRTKRGLEKSYSGEIKQLRELLAEGFVDNQRLLEQERRLDMLKTEVADHESTISKTKLQIGETELQIVQLKKKFDSDVANELSDVQAKVCLLYTSPS
;
A
#
# COMPACT_ATOMS: atom_id res chain seq x y z
N VAL A 1 -2.22 46.52 -40.86
CA VAL A 1 -2.00 45.77 -39.57
C VAL A 1 -2.33 44.33 -39.84
N GLN A 2 -1.41 43.44 -39.58
CA GLN A 2 -1.62 41.97 -39.77
C GLN A 2 -1.49 41.29 -38.41
N HIS A 3 -2.53 40.56 -38.04
CA HIS A 3 -2.47 39.73 -36.84
C HIS A 3 -1.71 38.43 -37.16
N LEU A 4 -0.83 37.98 -36.26
CA LEU A 4 0.08 36.83 -36.51
C LEU A 4 -0.69 35.49 -36.64
N GLU A 5 -1.73 35.31 -35.88
CA GLU A 5 -2.47 34.03 -35.78
C GLU A 5 -3.87 34.05 -36.40
N GLY A 6 -4.32 35.20 -36.89
CA GLY A 6 -5.68 35.38 -37.40
C GLY A 6 -6.70 35.42 -36.26
N GLY A 7 -8.01 35.42 -36.60
CA GLY A 7 -9.10 35.42 -35.65
C GLY A 7 -10.45 35.74 -36.27
N ILE A 8 -11.55 35.41 -35.57
CA ILE A 8 -12.89 35.79 -35.95
C ILE A 8 -13.12 37.22 -35.48
N VAL A 9 -13.49 38.11 -36.44
CA VAL A 9 -13.77 39.50 -36.11
C VAL A 9 -15.13 39.61 -35.43
N LYS A 10 -15.15 40.14 -34.22
CA LYS A 10 -16.39 40.39 -33.47
C LYS A 10 -16.95 41.78 -33.79
N GLU A 11 -16.09 42.80 -33.83
CA GLU A 11 -16.47 44.17 -34.09
C GLU A 11 -15.43 44.87 -34.98
N LEU A 12 -15.89 45.67 -35.93
CA LEU A 12 -15.06 46.50 -36.79
C LEU A 12 -15.34 47.95 -36.47
N HIS A 13 -14.36 48.64 -35.84
CA HIS A 13 -14.52 50.05 -35.42
C HIS A 13 -13.97 51.07 -36.41
N ALA A 14 -13.18 50.66 -37.39
CA ALA A 14 -12.65 51.56 -38.43
C ALA A 14 -12.71 50.92 -39.80
N ARG A 15 -13.03 51.72 -40.81
CA ARG A 15 -13.09 51.34 -42.22
C ARG A 15 -12.04 52.10 -43.03
N ASP A 16 -11.80 51.67 -44.26
CA ASP A 16 -10.89 52.36 -45.15
C ASP A 16 -11.33 53.79 -45.35
N GLY A 17 -10.45 54.74 -45.03
CA GLY A 17 -10.69 56.16 -45.11
C GLY A 17 -11.02 56.85 -43.79
N ASP A 18 -11.22 56.11 -42.70
CA ASP A 18 -11.51 56.67 -41.38
C ASP A 18 -10.24 57.26 -40.74
N LEU A 19 -10.39 58.37 -40.07
CA LEU A 19 -9.32 59.05 -39.34
C LEU A 19 -9.23 58.49 -37.91
N VAL A 20 -8.17 57.74 -37.63
CA VAL A 20 -7.97 57.07 -36.31
C VAL A 20 -6.77 57.72 -35.56
N LYS A 21 -6.87 57.77 -34.23
CA LYS A 21 -5.80 58.23 -33.36
C LYS A 21 -4.98 57.05 -32.85
N LYS A 22 -3.77 57.29 -32.46
CA LYS A 22 -2.90 56.30 -31.84
C LYS A 22 -3.55 55.77 -30.53
N GLY A 23 -3.86 54.48 -30.51
CA GLY A 23 -4.52 53.81 -29.37
C GLY A 23 -5.99 53.48 -29.59
N ASP A 24 -6.63 53.98 -30.67
CA ASP A 24 -8.02 53.64 -30.99
C ASP A 24 -8.14 52.16 -31.40
N PRO A 25 -9.11 51.40 -30.89
CA PRO A 25 -9.38 50.05 -31.32
C PRO A 25 -9.87 50.04 -32.80
N LEU A 26 -9.20 49.28 -33.65
CA LEU A 26 -9.58 49.18 -35.07
C LEU A 26 -10.48 47.96 -35.30
N ILE A 27 -10.14 46.85 -34.70
CA ILE A 27 -10.83 45.54 -34.83
C ILE A 27 -10.84 44.89 -33.44
N VAL A 28 -12.00 44.35 -33.04
CA VAL A 28 -12.11 43.52 -31.85
C VAL A 28 -12.32 42.09 -32.34
N LEU A 29 -11.44 41.19 -31.90
CA LEU A 29 -11.54 39.76 -32.20
C LEU A 29 -12.47 39.06 -31.18
N ASP A 30 -13.06 37.95 -31.63
CA ASP A 30 -13.87 37.10 -30.75
C ASP A 30 -12.95 36.23 -29.90
N GLU A 31 -12.96 36.46 -28.60
CA GLU A 31 -12.14 35.75 -27.60
C GLU A 31 -12.84 34.51 -27.04
N SER A 32 -14.09 34.22 -27.44
CA SER A 32 -14.93 33.20 -26.83
C SER A 32 -14.27 31.81 -26.87
N GLN A 33 -13.68 31.45 -28.01
CA GLN A 33 -13.04 30.15 -28.21
C GLN A 33 -11.74 30.05 -27.40
N LEU A 34 -10.88 31.07 -27.43
CA LEU A 34 -9.61 31.13 -26.67
C LEU A 34 -9.88 31.11 -25.16
N SER A 35 -10.89 31.86 -24.71
CA SER A 35 -11.29 31.88 -23.30
C SER A 35 -11.78 30.51 -22.85
N ALA A 36 -12.58 29.80 -23.65
CA ALA A 36 -13.04 28.45 -23.32
C ALA A 36 -11.87 27.44 -23.27
N GLU A 37 -10.91 27.54 -24.19
CA GLU A 37 -9.73 26.67 -24.22
C GLU A 37 -8.81 26.94 -23.04
N TYR A 38 -8.56 28.21 -22.71
CA TYR A 38 -7.82 28.61 -21.52
C TYR A 38 -8.46 28.07 -20.23
N GLU A 39 -9.77 28.25 -20.05
CA GLU A 39 -10.48 27.73 -18.89
C GLU A 39 -10.44 26.19 -18.79
N SER A 40 -10.53 25.51 -19.94
CA SER A 40 -10.39 24.06 -19.99
C SER A 40 -8.99 23.59 -19.54
N THR A 41 -7.96 24.21 -20.10
CA THR A 41 -6.55 23.89 -19.76
C THR A 41 -6.24 24.20 -18.30
N ARG A 42 -6.74 25.34 -17.81
CA ARG A 42 -6.59 25.73 -16.40
C ARG A 42 -7.27 24.73 -15.45
N ASN A 43 -8.47 24.28 -15.77
CA ASN A 43 -9.16 23.26 -14.99
C ASN A 43 -8.38 21.93 -14.95
N GLN A 44 -7.81 21.52 -16.09
CA GLN A 44 -6.95 20.33 -16.14
C GLN A 44 -5.70 20.49 -15.29
N LEU A 45 -5.11 21.68 -15.29
CA LEU A 45 -3.92 21.98 -14.45
C LEU A 45 -4.27 21.91 -12.96
N ILE A 46 -5.41 22.46 -12.53
CA ILE A 46 -5.87 22.39 -11.14
C ILE A 46 -5.97 20.93 -10.69
N VAL A 47 -6.69 20.10 -11.43
CA VAL A 47 -6.86 18.68 -11.13
C VAL A 47 -5.49 17.95 -11.08
N ALA A 48 -4.62 18.23 -12.07
CA ALA A 48 -3.29 17.61 -12.11
C ALA A 48 -2.41 18.01 -10.92
N ARG A 49 -2.48 19.25 -10.46
CA ARG A 49 -1.73 19.73 -9.28
C ARG A 49 -2.20 19.09 -7.98
N TYR A 50 -3.51 18.95 -7.76
CA TYR A 50 -4.03 18.27 -6.57
C TYR A 50 -3.71 16.78 -6.61
N LYS A 51 -3.77 16.13 -7.78
CA LYS A 51 -3.31 14.74 -7.95
C LYS A 51 -1.81 14.60 -7.65
N GLU A 52 -0.98 15.54 -8.12
CA GLU A 52 0.45 15.56 -7.79
C GLU A 52 0.68 15.69 -6.29
N ALA A 53 -0.03 16.59 -5.61
CA ALA A 53 0.07 16.78 -4.17
C ALA A 53 -0.32 15.53 -3.39
N ARG A 54 -1.39 14.83 -3.80
CA ARG A 54 -1.77 13.54 -3.22
C ARG A 54 -0.67 12.49 -3.38
N LEU A 55 -0.15 12.33 -4.59
CA LEU A 55 0.88 11.32 -4.87
C LEU A 55 2.19 11.61 -4.14
N ARG A 56 2.54 12.89 -3.96
CA ARG A 56 3.66 13.28 -3.09
C ARG A 56 3.40 12.93 -1.63
N ALA A 57 2.18 13.18 -1.12
CA ALA A 57 1.81 12.81 0.24
C ALA A 57 1.88 11.29 0.45
N GLU A 58 1.37 10.48 -0.51
CA GLU A 58 1.46 9.03 -0.48
C GLU A 58 2.92 8.53 -0.50
N ARG A 59 3.77 9.09 -1.37
CA ARG A 59 5.20 8.77 -1.45
C ARG A 59 5.95 9.09 -0.16
N ASP A 60 5.68 10.24 0.43
CA ASP A 60 6.37 10.74 1.61
C ASP A 60 5.76 10.21 2.92
N GLY A 61 4.70 9.39 2.82
CA GLY A 61 4.02 8.78 3.96
C GLY A 61 3.33 9.78 4.88
N LEU A 62 2.80 10.88 4.32
CA LEU A 62 2.09 11.91 5.07
C LEU A 62 0.66 11.45 5.40
N ASP A 63 0.12 11.92 6.51
CA ASP A 63 -1.26 11.64 6.92
C ASP A 63 -2.31 12.51 6.23
N ALA A 64 -1.87 13.55 5.51
CA ALA A 64 -2.76 14.48 4.81
C ALA A 64 -2.10 15.03 3.53
N ILE A 65 -2.95 15.44 2.58
CA ILE A 65 -2.51 16.12 1.36
C ILE A 65 -2.12 17.57 1.73
N PRO A 66 -0.90 18.03 1.43
CA PRO A 66 -0.49 19.41 1.67
C PRO A 66 -1.29 20.38 0.83
N ALA A 67 -1.45 21.60 1.33
CA ALA A 67 -2.12 22.66 0.60
C ALA A 67 -1.40 22.98 -0.72
N VAL A 68 -2.20 23.16 -1.77
CA VAL A 68 -1.71 23.57 -3.10
C VAL A 68 -2.00 25.03 -3.29
N GLU A 69 -0.94 25.85 -3.38
CA GLU A 69 -1.06 27.26 -3.70
C GLU A 69 -1.13 27.44 -5.22
N MET A 70 -2.20 28.07 -5.71
CA MET A 70 -2.35 28.42 -7.12
C MET A 70 -2.99 29.82 -7.21
N GLU A 71 -2.30 30.77 -7.83
CA GLU A 71 -2.79 32.11 -8.03
C GLU A 71 -4.05 32.14 -8.93
N GLY A 72 -5.01 32.97 -8.53
CA GLY A 72 -6.22 33.23 -9.34
C GLY A 72 -7.18 32.03 -9.47
N THR A 73 -7.02 30.96 -8.69
CA THR A 73 -7.90 29.79 -8.78
C THR A 73 -9.24 30.06 -8.10
N ASP A 74 -10.33 29.68 -8.75
CA ASP A 74 -11.67 29.66 -8.14
C ASP A 74 -11.66 28.68 -6.95
N SER A 75 -11.98 29.21 -5.78
CA SER A 75 -11.98 28.44 -4.52
C SER A 75 -12.94 27.24 -4.55
N ALA A 76 -14.03 27.32 -5.29
CA ALA A 76 -14.99 26.23 -5.43
C ALA A 76 -14.39 25.04 -6.20
N ARG A 77 -13.76 25.31 -7.36
CA ARG A 77 -13.13 24.26 -8.18
C ARG A 77 -11.92 23.63 -7.51
N ALA A 78 -11.12 24.45 -6.81
CA ALA A 78 -10.02 23.95 -5.99
C ALA A 78 -10.53 23.02 -4.88
N GLY A 79 -11.64 23.38 -4.23
CA GLY A 79 -12.29 22.56 -3.22
C GLY A 79 -12.81 21.23 -3.76
N GLU A 80 -13.43 21.22 -4.94
CA GLU A 80 -13.89 19.98 -5.60
C GLU A 80 -12.73 19.06 -5.95
N ALA A 81 -11.66 19.60 -6.54
CA ALA A 81 -10.46 18.82 -6.89
C ALA A 81 -9.80 18.23 -5.64
N LEU A 82 -9.65 19.03 -4.57
CA LEU A 82 -9.11 18.55 -3.30
C LEU A 82 -9.99 17.45 -2.70
N ASN A 83 -11.31 17.64 -2.65
CA ASN A 83 -12.22 16.64 -2.08
C ASN A 83 -12.17 15.31 -2.87
N GLY A 84 -12.10 15.37 -4.19
CA GLY A 84 -11.92 14.17 -5.03
C GLY A 84 -10.63 13.43 -4.69
N GLU A 85 -9.51 14.14 -4.61
CA GLU A 85 -8.21 13.53 -4.30
C GLU A 85 -8.11 13.05 -2.84
N LEU A 86 -8.78 13.71 -1.88
CA LEU A 86 -8.89 13.25 -0.50
C LEU A 86 -9.64 11.91 -0.39
N GLN A 87 -10.71 11.73 -1.16
CA GLN A 87 -11.43 10.45 -1.19
C GLN A 87 -10.54 9.33 -1.73
N VAL A 88 -9.80 9.59 -2.81
CA VAL A 88 -8.86 8.61 -3.40
C VAL A 88 -7.73 8.30 -2.40
N PHE A 89 -7.13 9.33 -1.79
CA PHE A 89 -6.08 9.18 -0.78
C PHE A 89 -6.52 8.28 0.38
N THR A 90 -7.68 8.59 0.96
CA THR A 90 -8.24 7.84 2.08
C THR A 90 -8.56 6.40 1.68
N ALA A 91 -9.18 6.19 0.51
CA ALA A 91 -9.51 4.85 0.03
C ALA A 91 -8.26 4.00 -0.20
N ARG A 92 -7.22 4.54 -0.85
CA ARG A 92 -5.96 3.83 -1.10
C ARG A 92 -5.22 3.52 0.20
N HIS A 93 -5.14 4.50 1.10
CA HIS A 93 -4.52 4.31 2.42
C HIS A 93 -5.24 3.20 3.22
N ASN A 94 -6.56 3.26 3.32
CA ASN A 94 -7.35 2.28 4.04
C ASN A 94 -7.25 0.87 3.41
N SER A 95 -7.21 0.76 2.08
CA SER A 95 -7.01 -0.51 1.40
C SER A 95 -5.66 -1.13 1.76
N LEU A 96 -4.58 -0.36 1.64
CA LEU A 96 -3.23 -0.84 1.99
C LEU A 96 -3.13 -1.24 3.46
N GLN A 97 -3.62 -0.39 4.38
CA GLN A 97 -3.60 -0.68 5.81
C GLN A 97 -4.47 -1.89 6.17
N GLY A 98 -5.63 -2.04 5.50
CA GLY A 98 -6.50 -3.20 5.66
C GLY A 98 -5.79 -4.51 5.29
N GLU A 99 -5.14 -4.56 4.11
CA GLU A 99 -4.40 -5.73 3.66
C GLU A 99 -3.21 -6.07 4.58
N ILE A 100 -2.48 -5.05 5.05
CA ILE A 100 -1.39 -5.22 6.03
C ILE A 100 -1.94 -5.75 7.35
N SER A 101 -3.06 -5.21 7.83
CA SER A 101 -3.68 -5.62 9.10
C SER A 101 -4.13 -7.08 9.07
N VAL A 102 -4.77 -7.52 7.98
CA VAL A 102 -5.16 -8.93 7.80
C VAL A 102 -3.94 -9.87 7.84
N ASN A 103 -2.85 -9.51 7.17
CA ASN A 103 -1.63 -10.31 7.20
C ASN A 103 -0.97 -10.33 8.59
N ARG A 104 -0.97 -9.20 9.30
CA ARG A 104 -0.47 -9.13 10.68
C ARG A 104 -1.29 -9.99 11.65
N GLU A 105 -2.62 -9.96 11.53
CA GLU A 105 -3.50 -10.81 12.32
C GLU A 105 -3.22 -12.29 12.07
N ARG A 106 -3.03 -12.67 10.80
CA ARG A 106 -2.64 -14.03 10.43
C ARG A 106 -1.31 -14.46 11.05
N ILE A 107 -0.31 -13.58 11.07
CA ILE A 107 0.98 -13.83 11.74
C ILE A 107 0.77 -14.04 13.24
N GLU A 108 -0.06 -13.23 13.88
CA GLU A 108 -0.32 -13.35 15.31
C GLU A 108 -1.04 -14.67 15.64
N GLN A 109 -2.01 -15.09 14.84
CA GLN A 109 -2.66 -16.41 14.98
C GLN A 109 -1.65 -17.56 14.87
N MET A 110 -0.72 -17.50 13.90
CA MET A 110 0.34 -18.49 13.75
C MET A 110 1.29 -18.51 14.93
N LYS A 111 1.63 -17.34 15.51
CA LYS A 111 2.44 -17.26 16.73
C LYS A 111 1.73 -17.90 17.93
N GLN A 112 0.43 -17.66 18.09
CA GLN A 112 -0.35 -18.32 19.16
C GLN A 112 -0.42 -19.83 18.97
N GLN A 113 -0.51 -20.32 17.74
CA GLN A 113 -0.39 -21.75 17.45
C GLN A 113 0.96 -22.33 17.90
N ILE A 114 2.06 -21.62 17.63
CA ILE A 114 3.39 -22.03 18.08
C ILE A 114 3.47 -22.10 19.62
N VAL A 115 2.86 -21.12 20.30
CA VAL A 115 2.80 -21.13 21.79
C VAL A 115 2.09 -22.39 22.27
N GLY A 116 0.92 -22.71 21.72
CA GLY A 116 0.17 -23.92 22.08
C GLY A 116 0.96 -25.22 21.82
N LEU A 117 1.66 -25.31 20.69
CA LEU A 117 2.50 -26.46 20.36
C LEU A 117 3.69 -26.59 21.33
N ASN A 118 4.32 -25.49 21.73
CA ASN A 118 5.39 -25.51 22.70
C ASN A 118 4.94 -26.01 24.09
N GLU A 119 3.73 -25.64 24.53
CA GLU A 119 3.18 -26.16 25.78
C GLU A 119 2.87 -27.67 25.68
N MET A 120 2.39 -28.15 24.53
CA MET A 120 2.22 -29.58 24.27
C MET A 120 3.56 -30.33 24.34
N ILE A 121 4.59 -29.79 23.69
CA ILE A 121 5.97 -30.36 23.74
C ILE A 121 6.48 -30.39 25.17
N ARG A 122 6.31 -29.31 25.93
CA ARG A 122 6.72 -29.24 27.31
C ARG A 122 6.08 -30.33 28.16
N THR A 123 4.78 -30.53 28.02
CA THR A 123 4.03 -31.56 28.73
C THR A 123 4.50 -32.95 28.33
N LYS A 124 4.68 -33.22 27.02
CA LYS A 124 5.15 -34.52 26.51
C LYS A 124 6.57 -34.83 26.94
N ARG A 125 7.48 -33.84 26.98
CA ARG A 125 8.83 -34.00 27.51
C ARG A 125 8.85 -34.29 29.03
N GLY A 126 7.88 -33.76 29.79
CA GLY A 126 7.66 -34.12 31.17
C GLY A 126 7.31 -35.60 31.34
N LEU A 127 6.39 -36.11 30.50
CA LEU A 127 6.02 -37.52 30.47
C LEU A 127 7.20 -38.41 30.01
N GLU A 128 7.93 -37.99 28.96
CA GLU A 128 9.12 -38.69 28.46
C GLU A 128 10.13 -38.90 29.59
N LYS A 129 10.38 -37.86 30.39
CA LYS A 129 11.27 -37.98 31.56
C LYS A 129 10.76 -38.98 32.63
N SER A 130 9.43 -39.00 32.88
CA SER A 130 8.80 -39.96 33.80
C SER A 130 8.97 -41.40 33.27
N TYR A 131 8.60 -41.65 32.00
CA TYR A 131 8.77 -42.99 31.40
C TYR A 131 10.23 -43.44 31.36
N SER A 132 11.17 -42.51 31.08
CA SER A 132 12.61 -42.85 31.14
C SER A 132 13.04 -43.29 32.54
N GLY A 133 12.49 -42.67 33.58
CA GLY A 133 12.72 -43.07 34.97
C GLY A 133 12.16 -44.47 35.27
N GLU A 134 10.92 -44.73 34.87
CA GLU A 134 10.26 -46.03 35.04
C GLU A 134 11.00 -47.15 34.28
N ILE A 135 11.42 -46.90 33.04
CA ILE A 135 12.19 -47.84 32.24
C ILE A 135 13.51 -48.18 32.91
N LYS A 136 14.20 -47.20 33.54
CA LYS A 136 15.40 -47.47 34.28
C LYS A 136 15.18 -48.43 35.47
N GLN A 137 14.13 -48.19 36.24
CA GLN A 137 13.76 -49.06 37.34
C GLN A 137 13.34 -50.46 36.88
N LEU A 138 12.57 -50.57 35.80
CA LEU A 138 12.17 -51.84 35.21
C LEU A 138 13.35 -52.66 34.68
N ARG A 139 14.39 -52.02 34.13
CA ARG A 139 15.63 -52.70 33.69
C ARG A 139 16.39 -53.26 34.90
N GLU A 140 16.44 -52.54 36.01
CA GLU A 140 17.07 -53.02 37.27
C GLU A 140 16.31 -54.24 37.79
N LEU A 141 14.98 -54.18 37.89
CA LEU A 141 14.12 -55.30 38.36
C LEU A 141 14.15 -56.49 37.39
N LEU A 142 14.28 -56.29 36.09
CA LEU A 142 14.45 -57.35 35.10
C LEU A 142 15.77 -58.10 35.29
N ALA A 143 16.85 -57.38 35.60
CA ALA A 143 18.14 -57.98 35.86
C ALA A 143 18.14 -58.85 37.13
N GLU A 144 17.30 -58.49 38.09
CA GLU A 144 17.07 -59.26 39.30
C GLU A 144 16.03 -60.41 39.15
N GLY A 145 15.39 -60.52 38.02
CA GLY A 145 14.38 -61.58 37.72
C GLY A 145 13.00 -61.34 38.29
N PHE A 146 12.68 -60.11 38.76
CA PHE A 146 11.36 -59.81 39.39
C PHE A 146 10.28 -59.38 38.39
N VAL A 147 10.61 -59.04 37.10
CA VAL A 147 9.68 -58.63 36.07
C VAL A 147 10.01 -59.34 34.76
N ASP A 148 9.01 -59.46 33.86
CA ASP A 148 9.22 -60.01 32.51
C ASP A 148 9.68 -58.93 31.52
N ASN A 149 10.32 -59.36 30.44
CA ASN A 149 10.82 -58.48 29.39
C ASN A 149 9.67 -57.77 28.60
N GLN A 150 8.48 -58.35 28.57
CA GLN A 150 7.36 -57.80 27.83
C GLN A 150 6.93 -56.43 28.38
N ARG A 151 6.94 -56.30 29.71
CA ARG A 151 6.57 -55.04 30.39
C ARG A 151 7.59 -53.93 30.11
N LEU A 152 8.85 -54.24 30.06
CA LEU A 152 9.89 -53.31 29.68
C LEU A 152 9.72 -52.82 28.24
N LEU A 153 9.55 -53.74 27.30
CA LEU A 153 9.34 -53.43 25.86
C LEU A 153 8.07 -52.58 25.63
N GLU A 154 7.03 -52.80 26.41
CA GLU A 154 5.82 -51.98 26.29
C GLU A 154 6.10 -50.52 26.71
N GLN A 155 6.82 -50.27 27.80
CA GLN A 155 7.15 -48.91 28.22
C GLN A 155 8.15 -48.24 27.28
N GLU A 156 9.12 -48.98 26.73
CA GLU A 156 10.03 -48.47 25.70
C GLU A 156 9.29 -48.03 24.44
N ARG A 157 8.30 -48.81 23.94
CA ARG A 157 7.44 -48.41 22.81
C ARG A 157 6.64 -47.15 23.11
N ARG A 158 6.10 -47.02 24.34
CA ARG A 158 5.36 -45.79 24.74
C ARG A 158 6.27 -44.57 24.73
N LEU A 159 7.51 -44.72 25.22
CA LEU A 159 8.52 -43.67 25.20
C LEU A 159 8.86 -43.25 23.76
N ASP A 160 9.05 -44.20 22.87
CA ASP A 160 9.39 -43.90 21.46
C ASP A 160 8.19 -43.25 20.72
N MET A 161 6.94 -43.63 21.04
CA MET A 161 5.76 -42.93 20.53
C MET A 161 5.74 -41.45 20.98
N LEU A 162 6.01 -41.19 22.27
CA LEU A 162 6.08 -39.81 22.79
C LEU A 162 7.17 -38.97 22.10
N LYS A 163 8.34 -39.55 21.86
CA LYS A 163 9.44 -38.87 21.16
C LYS A 163 9.03 -38.54 19.71
N THR A 164 8.35 -39.44 19.03
CA THR A 164 7.83 -39.22 17.68
C THR A 164 6.82 -38.06 17.68
N GLU A 165 5.88 -38.03 18.63
CA GLU A 165 4.90 -36.95 18.76
C GLU A 165 5.56 -35.60 19.06
N VAL A 166 6.62 -35.55 19.87
CA VAL A 166 7.40 -34.33 20.11
C VAL A 166 8.06 -33.86 18.81
N ALA A 167 8.70 -34.78 18.05
CA ALA A 167 9.33 -34.45 16.79
C ALA A 167 8.32 -33.93 15.74
N ASP A 168 7.10 -34.48 15.71
CA ASP A 168 6.03 -34.02 14.84
C ASP A 168 5.58 -32.59 15.18
N HIS A 169 5.45 -32.27 16.49
CA HIS A 169 5.13 -30.92 16.91
C HIS A 169 6.25 -29.94 16.59
N GLU A 170 7.53 -30.31 16.79
CA GLU A 170 8.68 -29.49 16.40
C GLU A 170 8.74 -29.23 14.89
N SER A 171 8.44 -30.26 14.08
CA SER A 171 8.32 -30.13 12.63
C SER A 171 7.20 -29.15 12.25
N THR A 172 6.04 -29.25 12.93
CA THR A 172 4.90 -28.35 12.71
C THR A 172 5.26 -26.90 13.07
N ILE A 173 5.95 -26.67 14.18
CA ILE A 173 6.47 -25.36 14.57
C ILE A 173 7.39 -24.79 13.49
N SER A 174 8.28 -25.61 12.94
CA SER A 174 9.21 -25.19 11.90
C SER A 174 8.47 -24.78 10.62
N LYS A 175 7.47 -25.53 10.20
CA LYS A 175 6.59 -25.20 9.06
C LYS A 175 5.83 -23.88 9.31
N THR A 176 5.25 -23.72 10.50
CA THR A 176 4.52 -22.51 10.87
C THR A 176 5.43 -21.27 10.88
N LYS A 177 6.67 -21.41 11.33
CA LYS A 177 7.67 -20.31 11.27
C LYS A 177 8.00 -19.91 9.82
N LEU A 178 8.10 -20.86 8.90
CA LEU A 178 8.28 -20.57 7.47
C LEU A 178 7.08 -19.80 6.91
N GLN A 179 5.85 -20.20 7.26
CA GLN A 179 4.63 -19.51 6.84
C GLN A 179 4.55 -18.08 7.38
N ILE A 180 5.03 -17.84 8.62
CA ILE A 180 5.16 -16.48 9.16
C ILE A 180 6.10 -15.65 8.27
N GLY A 181 7.28 -16.18 7.96
CA GLY A 181 8.24 -15.49 7.10
C GLY A 181 7.70 -15.18 5.70
N GLU A 182 6.96 -16.10 5.10
CA GLU A 182 6.27 -15.88 3.81
C GLU A 182 5.23 -14.76 3.91
N THR A 183 4.44 -14.75 4.99
CA THR A 183 3.42 -13.71 5.21
C THR A 183 4.05 -12.33 5.50
N GLU A 184 5.18 -12.28 6.23
CA GLU A 184 5.97 -11.05 6.41
C GLU A 184 6.50 -10.52 5.08
N LEU A 185 7.00 -11.41 4.21
CA LEU A 185 7.43 -11.04 2.87
C LEU A 185 6.28 -10.49 2.02
N GLN A 186 5.06 -11.06 2.13
CA GLN A 186 3.87 -10.53 1.47
C GLN A 186 3.58 -9.08 1.89
N ILE A 187 3.69 -8.75 3.18
CA ILE A 187 3.53 -7.37 3.67
C ILE A 187 4.57 -6.43 3.01
N VAL A 188 5.82 -6.87 2.91
CA VAL A 188 6.88 -6.08 2.25
C VAL A 188 6.57 -5.88 0.76
N GLN A 189 6.08 -6.91 0.08
CA GLN A 189 5.70 -6.83 -1.32
C GLN A 189 4.52 -5.89 -1.57
N LEU A 190 3.48 -5.91 -0.70
CA LEU A 190 2.35 -4.97 -0.76
C LEU A 190 2.82 -3.52 -0.68
N LYS A 191 3.69 -3.21 0.28
CA LYS A 191 4.26 -1.86 0.41
C LYS A 191 5.07 -1.45 -0.81
N LYS A 192 5.99 -2.31 -1.27
CA LYS A 192 6.83 -2.03 -2.45
C LYS A 192 6.00 -1.81 -3.71
N LYS A 193 4.92 -2.59 -3.88
CA LYS A 193 4.00 -2.41 -5.00
C LYS A 193 3.33 -1.05 -4.93
N PHE A 194 2.78 -0.68 -3.76
CA PHE A 194 2.18 0.62 -3.55
C PHE A 194 3.15 1.77 -3.87
N ASP A 195 4.37 1.71 -3.33
CA ASP A 195 5.42 2.72 -3.58
C ASP A 195 5.77 2.83 -5.06
N SER A 196 5.86 1.69 -5.77
CA SER A 196 6.12 1.66 -7.20
C SER A 196 4.98 2.26 -8.02
N ASP A 197 3.73 1.92 -7.67
CA ASP A 197 2.55 2.45 -8.36
C ASP A 197 2.45 3.97 -8.15
N VAL A 198 2.70 4.45 -6.92
CA VAL A 198 2.74 5.89 -6.61
C VAL A 198 3.86 6.60 -7.38
N ALA A 199 5.05 6.02 -7.46
CA ALA A 199 6.19 6.63 -8.17
C ALA A 199 5.91 6.77 -9.68
N ASN A 200 5.33 5.74 -10.29
CA ASN A 200 4.97 5.75 -11.70
C ASN A 200 3.88 6.81 -11.98
N GLU A 201 2.80 6.79 -11.20
CA GLU A 201 1.72 7.77 -11.35
C GLU A 201 2.23 9.21 -11.12
N LEU A 202 3.15 9.42 -10.18
CA LEU A 202 3.73 10.73 -9.89
C LEU A 202 4.55 11.25 -11.07
N SER A 203 5.36 10.38 -11.68
CA SER A 203 6.13 10.73 -12.88
C SER A 203 5.23 11.18 -14.02
N ASP A 204 4.15 10.43 -14.28
CA ASP A 204 3.19 10.74 -15.35
C ASP A 204 2.47 12.07 -15.10
N VAL A 205 2.06 12.31 -13.85
CA VAL A 205 1.36 13.55 -13.49
C VAL A 205 2.31 14.75 -13.57
N GLN A 206 3.57 14.61 -13.15
CA GLN A 206 4.55 15.68 -13.26
C GLN A 206 4.81 16.07 -14.71
N ALA A 207 4.93 15.09 -15.61
CA ALA A 207 5.04 15.35 -17.05
C ALA A 207 3.79 16.10 -17.57
N LYS A 208 2.59 15.68 -17.15
CA LYS A 208 1.33 16.35 -17.53
C LYS A 208 1.25 17.78 -17.01
N VAL A 209 1.64 18.03 -15.75
CA VAL A 209 1.68 19.37 -15.16
C VAL A 209 2.64 20.27 -15.94
N CYS A 210 3.81 19.76 -16.30
CA CYS A 210 4.78 20.49 -17.10
C CYS A 210 4.22 20.88 -18.46
N LEU A 211 3.59 19.97 -19.17
CA LEU A 211 2.95 20.22 -20.47
C LEU A 211 1.85 21.28 -20.38
N LEU A 212 0.97 21.17 -19.39
CA LEU A 212 -0.14 22.11 -19.19
C LEU A 212 0.34 23.52 -18.79
N TYR A 213 1.47 23.60 -18.07
CA TYR A 213 2.07 24.86 -17.66
C TYR A 213 2.82 25.56 -18.80
N THR A 214 3.43 24.79 -19.71
CA THR A 214 4.22 25.30 -20.84
C THR A 214 3.41 25.41 -22.14
N SER A 215 2.16 24.99 -22.15
CA SER A 215 1.28 25.17 -23.31
C SER A 215 1.13 26.66 -23.58
N PRO A 216 1.47 27.15 -24.76
CA PRO A 216 1.32 28.59 -25.08
C PRO A 216 -0.17 28.95 -25.02
N SER A 217 -0.47 29.89 -24.14
CA SER A 217 -1.77 30.57 -24.07
C SER A 217 -1.89 31.66 -25.12
#